data_aa2aa38c0394cadeff70788631c56323
#
_entry.id   aa2aa38c0394cadeff70788631c56323
#
_cell.length_a   1.000
_cell.length_b   1.000
_cell.length_c   1.000
_cell.angle_alpha   90.00
_cell.angle_beta   90.00
_cell.angle_gamma   90.00
#
_symmetry.space_group_name_H-M   'P 1'
#
loop_
_entity.id
_entity.type
_entity.pdbx_description
1 polymer ?
#
loop_
_entity_poly.entity_id
_entity_poly.type
_entity_poly.pdbx_seq_one_letter_code
_entity_poly.pdbx_strand_id
1 'polypeptide(L)'
;MPEGKAVNKMFASIAGRYDLANHLLSGGVDFYWRRVLTHMVKACSPKEVVDLATGSGDVAFKLRDRIGIEVPVTGLDFCEPMLDEARAKRAAKKSYSDIAFEFGDCMNLPLEDNSTDAFTISFGVRNFENRQRGLKEILRVLRPGGRLFVLEFSQPDKWFSPIYYFYLKFILPWVAAIATGDKSAYDYLAGTIEDFPSKEALTEQLKQAGYETVKATGLTFSIVAIHEAQKA
;
A
#
# COMPACT_ATOMS: atom_id res chain seq x y z
N MET A 1 -13.23 8.27 -8.96
CA MET A 1 -12.05 7.42 -8.75
C MET A 1 -11.21 7.46 -10.01
N PRO A 2 -9.88 7.35 -9.95
CA PRO A 2 -9.02 7.49 -11.13
C PRO A 2 -9.22 6.30 -12.08
N GLU A 3 -9.09 6.56 -13.40
CA GLU A 3 -9.07 5.50 -14.40
C GLU A 3 -7.76 4.70 -14.31
N GLY A 4 -7.83 3.38 -14.25
CA GLY A 4 -6.66 2.51 -14.07
C GLY A 4 -5.55 2.73 -15.10
N LYS A 5 -5.89 3.05 -16.38
CA LYS A 5 -4.91 3.37 -17.42
C LYS A 5 -4.13 4.66 -17.15
N ALA A 6 -4.79 5.69 -16.62
CA ALA A 6 -4.13 6.97 -16.29
C ALA A 6 -3.19 6.78 -15.10
N VAL A 7 -3.62 6.03 -14.09
CA VAL A 7 -2.81 5.65 -12.91
C VAL A 7 -1.56 4.88 -13.35
N ASN A 8 -1.72 3.86 -14.19
CA ASN A 8 -0.61 3.06 -14.71
C ASN A 8 0.42 3.94 -15.45
N LYS A 9 -0.02 4.81 -16.36
CA LYS A 9 0.85 5.70 -17.11
C LYS A 9 1.63 6.64 -16.20
N MET A 10 0.99 7.17 -15.16
CA MET A 10 1.63 8.05 -14.18
C MET A 10 2.72 7.28 -13.40
N PHE A 11 2.40 6.12 -12.81
CA PHE A 11 3.39 5.33 -12.08
C PHE A 11 4.54 4.85 -12.96
N ALA A 12 4.26 4.47 -14.21
CA ALA A 12 5.29 4.11 -15.17
C ALA A 12 6.29 5.26 -15.44
N SER A 13 5.81 6.51 -15.49
CA SER A 13 6.68 7.67 -15.74
C SER A 13 7.61 8.04 -14.59
N ILE A 14 7.27 7.64 -13.36
CA ILE A 14 8.04 7.97 -12.14
C ILE A 14 8.72 6.77 -11.49
N ALA A 15 8.59 5.56 -12.05
CA ALA A 15 9.02 4.32 -11.43
C ALA A 15 10.45 4.38 -10.86
N GLY A 16 11.43 4.81 -11.64
CA GLY A 16 12.84 4.89 -11.20
C GLY A 16 13.14 5.95 -10.12
N ARG A 17 12.17 6.84 -9.78
CA ARG A 17 12.32 7.87 -8.74
C ARG A 17 11.28 7.75 -7.63
N TYR A 18 10.38 6.80 -7.76
CA TYR A 18 9.21 6.64 -6.88
C TYR A 18 9.59 6.50 -5.41
N ASP A 19 10.56 5.65 -5.09
CA ASP A 19 10.97 5.42 -3.70
C ASP A 19 11.61 6.66 -3.09
N LEU A 20 12.54 7.29 -3.82
CA LEU A 20 13.18 8.52 -3.37
C LEU A 20 12.14 9.61 -3.08
N ALA A 21 11.15 9.74 -3.97
CA ALA A 21 10.06 10.67 -3.80
C ALA A 21 9.26 10.39 -2.53
N ASN A 22 8.82 9.16 -2.31
CA ASN A 22 8.07 8.77 -1.11
C ASN A 22 8.84 9.01 0.18
N HIS A 23 10.14 8.67 0.20
CA HIS A 23 10.99 8.90 1.38
C HIS A 23 11.18 10.39 1.68
N LEU A 24 11.42 11.21 0.66
CA LEU A 24 11.57 12.65 0.85
C LEU A 24 10.27 13.32 1.29
N LEU A 25 9.14 12.95 0.70
CA LEU A 25 7.84 13.52 1.00
C LEU A 25 7.32 13.14 2.39
N SER A 26 7.69 11.96 2.87
CA SER A 26 7.37 11.52 4.22
C SER A 26 8.39 12.00 5.26
N GLY A 27 9.49 12.68 4.84
CA GLY A 27 10.62 12.96 5.71
C GLY A 27 11.25 11.70 6.30
N GLY A 28 11.14 10.55 5.60
CA GLY A 28 11.63 9.25 6.05
C GLY A 28 10.73 8.55 7.08
N VAL A 29 9.59 9.13 7.46
CA VAL A 29 8.67 8.50 8.44
C VAL A 29 7.98 7.25 7.86
N ASP A 30 7.92 7.11 6.53
CA ASP A 30 7.39 5.94 5.86
C ASP A 30 8.14 4.64 6.23
N PHE A 31 9.42 4.70 6.56
CA PHE A 31 10.16 3.55 7.08
C PHE A 31 9.58 3.03 8.40
N TYR A 32 9.16 3.95 9.27
CA TYR A 32 8.50 3.60 10.53
C TYR A 32 7.12 2.98 10.27
N TRP A 33 6.31 3.56 9.38
CA TRP A 33 4.98 3.03 9.07
C TRP A 33 5.04 1.62 8.50
N ARG A 34 5.93 1.38 7.53
CA ARG A 34 6.15 0.04 6.95
C ARG A 34 6.72 -0.96 7.97
N ARG A 35 7.54 -0.49 8.92
CA ARG A 35 8.03 -1.32 10.02
C ARG A 35 6.87 -1.78 10.91
N VAL A 36 5.95 -0.88 11.27
CA VAL A 36 4.76 -1.23 12.08
C VAL A 36 3.90 -2.23 11.31
N LEU A 37 3.60 -1.97 10.04
CA LEU A 37 2.84 -2.88 9.18
C LEU A 37 3.41 -4.29 9.19
N THR A 38 4.70 -4.44 8.87
CA THR A 38 5.34 -5.77 8.79
C THR A 38 5.42 -6.46 10.15
N HIS A 39 5.45 -5.70 11.24
CA HIS A 39 5.37 -6.27 12.59
C HIS A 39 3.99 -6.84 12.90
N MET A 40 2.92 -6.14 12.50
CA MET A 40 1.55 -6.62 12.65
C MET A 40 1.31 -7.91 11.82
N VAL A 41 1.81 -7.96 10.58
CA VAL A 41 1.74 -9.15 9.74
C VAL A 41 2.46 -10.33 10.39
N LYS A 42 3.69 -10.13 10.90
CA LYS A 42 4.44 -11.19 11.60
C LYS A 42 3.69 -11.74 12.82
N ALA A 43 3.01 -10.87 13.57
CA ALA A 43 2.27 -11.26 14.78
C ALA A 43 1.12 -12.23 14.48
N CYS A 44 0.61 -12.26 13.24
CA CYS A 44 -0.42 -13.20 12.80
C CYS A 44 0.12 -14.57 12.39
N SER A 45 1.45 -14.74 12.32
CA SER A 45 2.13 -15.98 11.91
C SER A 45 1.57 -16.58 10.61
N PRO A 46 1.47 -15.79 9.51
CA PRO A 46 0.93 -16.26 8.25
C PRO A 46 1.84 -17.34 7.65
N LYS A 47 1.27 -18.26 6.90
CA LYS A 47 2.03 -19.27 6.13
C LYS A 47 2.37 -18.77 4.73
N GLU A 48 1.69 -17.72 4.28
CA GLU A 48 1.88 -17.09 2.98
C GLU A 48 1.42 -15.62 3.05
N VAL A 49 2.14 -14.73 2.37
CA VAL A 49 1.80 -13.30 2.29
C VAL A 49 1.85 -12.81 0.86
N VAL A 50 0.81 -12.11 0.45
CA VAL A 50 0.76 -11.37 -0.83
C VAL A 50 0.79 -9.87 -0.55
N ASP A 51 1.78 -9.17 -1.12
CA ASP A 51 1.85 -7.71 -1.12
C ASP A 51 1.22 -7.18 -2.40
N LEU A 52 0.01 -6.66 -2.32
CA LEU A 52 -0.79 -6.18 -3.45
C LEU A 52 -0.56 -4.69 -3.66
N ALA A 53 -0.48 -4.26 -4.93
CA ALA A 53 0.04 -2.96 -5.32
C ALA A 53 1.45 -2.75 -4.75
N THR A 54 2.30 -3.76 -4.97
CA THR A 54 3.65 -3.86 -4.38
C THR A 54 4.60 -2.78 -4.89
N GLY A 55 4.30 -2.19 -6.06
CA GLY A 55 5.13 -1.20 -6.69
C GLY A 55 6.56 -1.70 -6.91
N SER A 56 7.53 -0.94 -6.44
CA SER A 56 8.97 -1.28 -6.49
C SER A 56 9.41 -2.34 -5.46
N GLY A 57 8.47 -2.97 -4.72
CA GLY A 57 8.71 -4.09 -3.83
C GLY A 57 9.11 -3.75 -2.39
N ASP A 58 9.10 -2.48 -1.98
CA ASP A 58 9.60 -2.04 -0.68
C ASP A 58 8.98 -2.76 0.52
N VAL A 59 7.66 -3.02 0.49
CA VAL A 59 6.97 -3.75 1.56
C VAL A 59 7.29 -5.24 1.47
N ALA A 60 7.29 -5.83 0.27
CA ALA A 60 7.64 -7.22 0.07
C ALA A 60 9.05 -7.56 0.61
N PHE A 61 10.06 -6.69 0.37
CA PHE A 61 11.39 -6.87 0.92
C PHE A 61 11.42 -6.77 2.45
N LYS A 62 10.71 -5.79 3.03
CA LYS A 62 10.59 -5.65 4.49
C LYS A 62 9.84 -6.80 5.14
N LEU A 63 8.84 -7.36 4.46
CA LEU A 63 8.16 -8.59 4.89
C LEU A 63 9.16 -9.75 4.93
N ARG A 64 9.91 -9.99 3.85
CA ARG A 64 10.96 -11.03 3.81
C ARG A 64 11.95 -10.90 4.96
N ASP A 65 12.48 -9.68 5.20
CA ASP A 65 13.42 -9.42 6.30
C ASP A 65 12.78 -9.67 7.68
N ARG A 66 11.44 -9.54 7.81
CA ARG A 66 10.72 -9.64 9.07
C ARG A 66 10.23 -11.06 9.40
N ILE A 67 9.66 -11.75 8.39
CA ILE A 67 8.98 -13.04 8.60
C ILE A 67 9.87 -14.25 8.29
N GLY A 68 11.01 -14.04 7.62
CA GLY A 68 11.95 -15.10 7.27
C GLY A 68 11.64 -15.80 5.95
N ILE A 69 12.54 -16.70 5.53
CA ILE A 69 12.50 -17.35 4.22
C ILE A 69 11.46 -18.48 4.13
N GLU A 70 11.03 -19.02 5.28
CA GLU A 70 10.08 -20.13 5.34
C GLU A 70 8.66 -19.74 4.91
N VAL A 71 8.33 -18.45 4.91
CA VAL A 71 7.02 -17.94 4.53
C VAL A 71 7.11 -17.33 3.14
N PRO A 72 6.47 -17.91 2.10
CA PRO A 72 6.43 -17.31 0.77
C PRO A 72 5.89 -15.88 0.79
N VAL A 73 6.56 -15.00 0.03
CA VAL A 73 6.14 -13.62 -0.21
C VAL A 73 6.02 -13.40 -1.70
N THR A 74 4.83 -12.97 -2.14
CA THR A 74 4.56 -12.60 -3.53
C THR A 74 4.14 -11.14 -3.60
N GLY A 75 4.78 -10.35 -4.44
CA GLY A 75 4.38 -8.99 -4.77
C GLY A 75 3.56 -8.99 -6.06
N LEU A 76 2.36 -8.43 -6.02
CA LEU A 76 1.49 -8.25 -7.20
C LEU A 76 1.31 -6.76 -7.49
N ASP A 77 1.45 -6.40 -8.76
CA ASP A 77 1.14 -5.04 -9.24
C ASP A 77 0.60 -5.09 -10.67
N PHE A 78 -0.19 -4.10 -11.06
CA PHE A 78 -0.69 -3.97 -12.42
C PHE A 78 0.20 -3.08 -13.31
N CYS A 79 1.22 -2.43 -12.73
CA CYS A 79 2.17 -1.56 -13.41
C CYS A 79 3.49 -2.30 -13.67
N GLU A 80 3.66 -2.83 -14.87
CA GLU A 80 4.86 -3.62 -15.24
C GLU A 80 6.18 -2.87 -15.02
N PRO A 81 6.33 -1.57 -15.37
CA PRO A 81 7.55 -0.81 -15.06
C PRO A 81 7.90 -0.76 -13.56
N MET A 82 6.92 -0.77 -12.67
CA MET A 82 7.16 -0.85 -11.22
C MET A 82 7.65 -2.24 -10.81
N LEU A 83 7.09 -3.29 -11.40
CA LEU A 83 7.55 -4.67 -11.19
C LEU A 83 8.98 -4.88 -11.70
N ASP A 84 9.36 -4.23 -12.80
CA ASP A 84 10.74 -4.29 -13.31
C ASP A 84 11.73 -3.67 -12.31
N GLU A 85 11.40 -2.57 -11.65
CA GLU A 85 12.20 -2.00 -10.57
C GLU A 85 12.29 -2.97 -9.38
N ALA A 86 11.18 -3.60 -8.98
CA ALA A 86 11.17 -4.61 -7.92
C ALA A 86 12.06 -5.82 -8.27
N ARG A 87 11.97 -6.33 -9.50
CA ARG A 87 12.79 -7.43 -10.00
C ARG A 87 14.27 -7.06 -10.06
N ALA A 88 14.62 -5.84 -10.46
CA ALA A 88 15.98 -5.34 -10.45
C ALA A 88 16.56 -5.27 -9.03
N LYS A 89 15.82 -4.72 -8.07
CA LYS A 89 16.21 -4.70 -6.65
C LYS A 89 16.36 -6.12 -6.07
N ARG A 90 15.45 -7.04 -6.41
CA ARG A 90 15.56 -8.45 -6.03
C ARG A 90 16.85 -9.08 -6.54
N ALA A 91 17.18 -8.86 -7.81
CA ALA A 91 18.40 -9.40 -8.43
C ALA A 91 19.68 -8.88 -7.77
N ALA A 92 19.66 -7.65 -7.26
CA ALA A 92 20.82 -7.05 -6.59
C ALA A 92 21.11 -7.63 -5.20
N LYS A 93 20.16 -8.37 -4.57
CA LYS A 93 20.31 -8.88 -3.21
C LYS A 93 19.87 -10.33 -3.10
N LYS A 94 20.83 -11.26 -2.96
CA LYS A 94 20.59 -12.72 -2.93
C LYS A 94 19.55 -13.15 -1.88
N SER A 95 19.46 -12.46 -0.73
CA SER A 95 18.47 -12.77 0.32
C SER A 95 17.02 -12.51 -0.08
N TYR A 96 16.78 -11.94 -1.26
CA TYR A 96 15.45 -11.67 -1.79
C TYR A 96 15.10 -12.52 -3.02
N SER A 97 15.99 -13.45 -3.41
CA SER A 97 15.85 -14.24 -4.66
C SER A 97 14.58 -15.10 -4.72
N ASP A 98 14.00 -15.41 -3.60
CA ASP A 98 12.78 -16.22 -3.44
C ASP A 98 11.46 -15.41 -3.45
N ILE A 99 11.53 -14.07 -3.48
CA ILE A 99 10.32 -13.24 -3.61
C ILE A 99 9.84 -13.28 -5.06
N ALA A 100 8.60 -13.66 -5.30
CA ALA A 100 7.98 -13.55 -6.61
C ALA A 100 7.43 -12.13 -6.83
N PHE A 101 7.61 -11.56 -8.03
CA PHE A 101 7.00 -10.31 -8.48
C PHE A 101 6.26 -10.55 -9.79
N GLU A 102 4.93 -10.47 -9.75
CA GLU A 102 4.05 -10.88 -10.83
C GLU A 102 2.97 -9.83 -11.13
N PHE A 103 2.48 -9.84 -12.36
CA PHE A 103 1.36 -9.00 -12.74
C PHE A 103 0.08 -9.44 -12.03
N GLY A 104 -0.67 -8.49 -11.47
CA GLY A 104 -1.95 -8.75 -10.83
C GLY A 104 -2.81 -7.50 -10.76
N ASP A 105 -4.05 -7.62 -11.28
CA ASP A 105 -5.07 -6.58 -11.15
C ASP A 105 -5.90 -6.85 -9.88
N CYS A 106 -5.92 -5.88 -8.96
CA CYS A 106 -6.71 -5.97 -7.73
C CYS A 106 -8.21 -6.11 -7.96
N MET A 107 -8.73 -5.82 -9.16
CA MET A 107 -10.13 -6.04 -9.55
C MET A 107 -10.42 -7.48 -9.98
N ASN A 108 -9.37 -8.27 -10.27
CA ASN A 108 -9.46 -9.66 -10.75
C ASN A 108 -8.12 -10.36 -10.50
N LEU A 109 -7.90 -10.80 -9.26
CA LEU A 109 -6.63 -11.41 -8.86
C LEU A 109 -6.45 -12.78 -9.50
N PRO A 110 -5.24 -13.09 -10.03
CA PRO A 110 -4.92 -14.40 -10.60
C PRO A 110 -4.66 -15.45 -9.51
N LEU A 111 -5.51 -15.49 -8.48
CA LEU A 111 -5.38 -16.35 -7.31
C LEU A 111 -6.71 -17.07 -7.05
N GLU A 112 -6.62 -18.29 -6.55
CA GLU A 112 -7.78 -19.11 -6.22
C GLU A 112 -8.54 -18.59 -4.97
N ASP A 113 -9.80 -18.98 -4.83
CA ASP A 113 -10.59 -18.71 -3.64
C ASP A 113 -9.93 -19.36 -2.40
N ASN A 114 -9.91 -18.65 -1.27
CA ASN A 114 -9.40 -19.19 0.00
C ASN A 114 -7.98 -19.74 -0.09
N SER A 115 -7.10 -19.09 -0.84
CA SER A 115 -5.73 -19.54 -1.10
C SER A 115 -4.65 -18.81 -0.29
N THR A 116 -4.91 -17.61 0.25
CA THR A 116 -3.90 -16.75 0.88
C THR A 116 -4.23 -16.45 2.35
N ASP A 117 -3.22 -16.48 3.22
CA ASP A 117 -3.39 -16.20 4.66
C ASP A 117 -3.38 -14.70 4.97
N ALA A 118 -2.52 -13.93 4.30
CA ALA A 118 -2.40 -12.50 4.56
C ALA A 118 -2.14 -11.69 3.29
N PHE A 119 -2.83 -10.56 3.17
CA PHE A 119 -2.54 -9.51 2.20
C PHE A 119 -1.99 -8.26 2.88
N THR A 120 -1.04 -7.60 2.25
CA THR A 120 -0.66 -6.22 2.55
C THR A 120 -0.97 -5.33 1.36
N ILE A 121 -1.38 -4.09 1.64
CA ILE A 121 -1.46 -3.01 0.64
C ILE A 121 -0.91 -1.76 1.30
N SER A 122 0.12 -1.16 0.69
CA SER A 122 0.73 0.06 1.21
C SER A 122 0.61 1.18 0.19
N PHE A 123 -0.19 2.21 0.50
CA PHE A 123 -0.42 3.38 -0.34
C PHE A 123 -0.98 3.07 -1.75
N GLY A 124 -1.74 1.96 -1.86
CA GLY A 124 -2.32 1.47 -3.11
C GLY A 124 -3.84 1.63 -3.21
N VAL A 125 -4.57 1.51 -2.09
CA VAL A 125 -6.05 1.44 -2.08
C VAL A 125 -6.71 2.72 -2.61
N ARG A 126 -6.08 3.89 -2.45
CA ARG A 126 -6.59 5.15 -2.99
C ARG A 126 -6.63 5.17 -4.51
N ASN A 127 -5.82 4.33 -5.16
CA ASN A 127 -5.71 4.23 -6.62
C ASN A 127 -6.64 3.17 -7.23
N PHE A 128 -7.39 2.43 -6.43
CA PHE A 128 -8.33 1.44 -6.94
C PHE A 128 -9.44 2.11 -7.75
N GLU A 129 -9.66 1.64 -8.99
CA GLU A 129 -10.74 2.12 -9.84
C GLU A 129 -12.13 1.86 -9.22
N ASN A 130 -12.29 0.72 -8.56
CA ASN A 130 -13.46 0.39 -7.76
C ASN A 130 -13.03 -0.26 -6.44
N ARG A 131 -12.97 0.56 -5.39
CA ARG A 131 -12.48 0.11 -4.08
C ARG A 131 -13.30 -1.07 -3.51
N GLN A 132 -14.62 -0.99 -3.59
CA GLN A 132 -15.48 -2.07 -3.07
C GLN A 132 -15.26 -3.39 -3.81
N ARG A 133 -15.09 -3.34 -5.13
CA ARG A 133 -14.80 -4.53 -5.94
C ARG A 133 -13.43 -5.12 -5.56
N GLY A 134 -12.40 -4.30 -5.48
CA GLY A 134 -11.06 -4.77 -5.08
C GLY A 134 -11.02 -5.36 -3.67
N LEU A 135 -11.68 -4.71 -2.70
CA LEU A 135 -11.77 -5.25 -1.33
C LEU A 135 -12.52 -6.59 -1.26
N LYS A 136 -13.58 -6.76 -2.04
CA LYS A 136 -14.31 -8.04 -2.16
C LYS A 136 -13.48 -9.11 -2.85
N GLU A 137 -12.70 -8.74 -3.86
CA GLU A 137 -11.82 -9.66 -4.57
C GLU A 137 -10.71 -10.19 -3.65
N ILE A 138 -10.09 -9.33 -2.84
CA ILE A 138 -9.13 -9.73 -1.82
C ILE A 138 -9.79 -10.65 -0.78
N LEU A 139 -11.02 -10.32 -0.34
CA LEU A 139 -11.78 -11.15 0.58
C LEU A 139 -12.07 -12.54 -0.01
N ARG A 140 -12.36 -12.66 -1.32
CA ARG A 140 -12.54 -13.94 -2.00
C ARG A 140 -11.32 -14.83 -1.83
N VAL A 141 -10.13 -14.27 -2.08
CA VAL A 141 -8.86 -14.99 -2.09
C VAL A 141 -8.37 -15.33 -0.67
N LEU A 142 -8.66 -14.50 0.33
CA LEU A 142 -8.30 -14.79 1.72
C LEU A 142 -8.93 -16.10 2.19
N ARG A 143 -8.16 -16.90 2.91
CA ARG A 143 -8.67 -18.07 3.67
C ARG A 143 -9.58 -17.63 4.80
N PRO A 144 -10.49 -18.47 5.29
CA PRO A 144 -11.17 -18.23 6.56
C PRO A 144 -10.15 -17.94 7.67
N GLY A 145 -10.38 -16.87 8.43
CA GLY A 145 -9.43 -16.36 9.43
C GLY A 145 -8.26 -15.54 8.86
N GLY A 146 -8.09 -15.51 7.54
CA GLY A 146 -7.06 -14.73 6.86
C GLY A 146 -7.25 -13.22 7.03
N ARG A 147 -6.19 -12.45 6.83
CA ARG A 147 -6.17 -11.01 7.15
C ARG A 147 -5.66 -10.14 6.02
N LEU A 148 -6.32 -9.00 5.86
CA LEU A 148 -5.87 -7.88 5.02
C LEU A 148 -5.30 -6.78 5.92
N PHE A 149 -4.12 -6.30 5.59
CA PHE A 149 -3.49 -5.14 6.21
C PHE A 149 -3.37 -4.00 5.20
N VAL A 150 -4.05 -2.89 5.44
CA VAL A 150 -4.02 -1.70 4.59
C VAL A 150 -3.29 -0.58 5.31
N LEU A 151 -2.12 -0.19 4.82
CA LEU A 151 -1.40 1.02 5.23
C LEU A 151 -1.70 2.11 4.21
N GLU A 152 -2.44 3.15 4.62
CA GLU A 152 -2.85 4.21 3.70
C GLU A 152 -2.98 5.57 4.42
N PHE A 153 -2.94 6.64 3.64
CA PHE A 153 -3.26 7.96 4.15
C PHE A 153 -4.64 7.99 4.79
N SER A 154 -4.82 8.90 5.71
CA SER A 154 -6.09 9.09 6.42
C SER A 154 -6.26 10.57 6.75
N GLN A 155 -7.39 10.92 7.32
CA GLN A 155 -7.62 12.28 7.78
C GLN A 155 -6.91 12.50 9.14
N PRO A 156 -6.11 13.57 9.28
CA PRO A 156 -5.35 13.82 10.50
C PRO A 156 -6.25 14.12 11.69
N ASP A 157 -5.74 13.90 12.89
CA ASP A 157 -6.42 14.33 14.11
C ASP A 157 -6.74 15.83 14.06
N LYS A 158 -7.92 16.23 14.52
CA LYS A 158 -8.47 17.58 14.34
C LYS A 158 -7.51 18.69 14.76
N TRP A 159 -6.76 18.51 15.83
CA TRP A 159 -5.80 19.48 16.33
C TRP A 159 -4.57 19.64 15.43
N PHE A 160 -4.16 18.58 14.74
CA PHE A 160 -3.00 18.55 13.83
C PHE A 160 -3.39 18.93 12.39
N SER A 161 -4.65 18.82 12.05
CA SER A 161 -5.20 19.07 10.71
C SER A 161 -4.74 20.40 10.07
N PRO A 162 -4.77 21.56 10.75
CA PRO A 162 -4.31 22.82 10.14
C PRO A 162 -2.83 22.79 9.76
N ILE A 163 -1.98 22.17 10.59
CA ILE A 163 -0.53 22.06 10.35
C ILE A 163 -0.27 21.15 9.15
N TYR A 164 -0.97 20.00 9.09
CA TYR A 164 -0.82 19.04 8.02
C TYR A 164 -1.26 19.60 6.65
N TYR A 165 -2.41 20.26 6.58
CA TYR A 165 -2.89 20.85 5.34
C TYR A 165 -2.07 22.07 4.90
N PHE A 166 -1.50 22.82 5.84
CA PHE A 166 -0.49 23.84 5.51
C PHE A 166 0.73 23.21 4.87
N TYR A 167 1.24 22.11 5.43
CA TYR A 167 2.35 21.34 4.83
C TYR A 167 2.01 20.85 3.43
N LEU A 168 0.86 20.19 3.25
CA LEU A 168 0.43 19.67 1.93
C LEU A 168 0.31 20.77 0.88
N LYS A 169 -0.22 21.95 1.26
CA LYS A 169 -0.51 23.01 0.31
C LYS A 169 0.70 23.88 -0.02
N PHE A 170 1.58 24.13 0.94
CA PHE A 170 2.65 25.12 0.76
C PHE A 170 4.06 24.55 0.77
N ILE A 171 4.32 23.42 1.45
CA ILE A 171 5.66 22.83 1.57
C ILE A 171 5.85 21.67 0.60
N LEU A 172 4.89 20.77 0.59
CA LEU A 172 4.95 19.54 -0.22
C LEU A 172 5.22 19.80 -1.70
N PRO A 173 4.58 20.79 -2.39
CA PRO A 173 4.85 21.05 -3.81
C PRO A 173 6.31 21.45 -4.11
N TRP A 174 6.96 22.16 -3.16
CA TRP A 174 8.36 22.54 -3.30
C TRP A 174 9.31 21.37 -3.11
N VAL A 175 9.09 20.58 -2.07
CA VAL A 175 9.86 19.34 -1.83
C VAL A 175 9.74 18.41 -3.03
N ALA A 176 8.58 18.33 -3.56
CA ALA A 176 8.21 17.56 -4.72
C ALA A 176 8.92 18.00 -6.00
N ALA A 177 8.87 19.27 -6.33
CA ALA A 177 9.54 19.83 -7.49
C ALA A 177 11.06 19.54 -7.46
N ILE A 178 11.67 19.58 -6.27
CA ILE A 178 13.08 19.25 -6.07
C ILE A 178 13.33 17.73 -6.26
N ALA A 179 12.41 16.88 -5.77
CA ALA A 179 12.59 15.42 -5.75
C ALA A 179 12.39 14.76 -7.12
N THR A 180 11.42 15.21 -7.92
CA THR A 180 11.04 14.53 -9.17
C THR A 180 11.11 15.38 -10.42
N GLY A 181 11.09 16.70 -10.28
CA GLY A 181 10.98 17.61 -11.43
C GLY A 181 9.60 17.59 -12.10
N ASP A 182 8.63 16.82 -11.59
CA ASP A 182 7.27 16.71 -12.13
C ASP A 182 6.23 17.18 -11.11
N LYS A 183 5.61 18.32 -11.38
CA LYS A 183 4.58 18.90 -10.51
C LYS A 183 3.25 18.14 -10.60
N SER A 184 2.93 17.53 -11.74
CA SER A 184 1.62 16.90 -11.97
C SER A 184 1.39 15.66 -11.11
N ALA A 185 2.42 14.85 -10.87
CA ALA A 185 2.36 13.70 -9.98
C ALA A 185 2.04 14.07 -8.53
N TYR A 186 2.36 15.30 -8.13
CA TYR A 186 2.11 15.84 -6.78
C TYR A 186 0.72 16.41 -6.61
N ASP A 187 0.24 17.14 -7.60
CA ASP A 187 -1.13 17.63 -7.61
C ASP A 187 -2.09 16.44 -7.54
N TYR A 188 -1.75 15.34 -8.23
CA TYR A 188 -2.46 14.07 -8.10
C TYR A 188 -2.36 13.47 -6.69
N LEU A 189 -1.16 13.39 -6.12
CA LEU A 189 -0.95 12.84 -4.78
C LEU A 189 -1.73 13.64 -3.73
N ALA A 190 -1.60 14.97 -3.72
CA ALA A 190 -2.29 15.84 -2.76
C ALA A 190 -3.81 15.70 -2.88
N GLY A 191 -4.36 15.73 -4.11
CA GLY A 191 -5.78 15.54 -4.35
C GLY A 191 -6.29 14.18 -3.88
N THR A 192 -5.55 13.10 -4.17
CA THR A 192 -5.95 11.76 -3.72
C THR A 192 -5.88 11.57 -2.21
N ILE A 193 -5.00 12.30 -1.51
CA ILE A 193 -4.92 12.30 -0.04
C ILE A 193 -6.11 13.06 0.56
N GLU A 194 -6.43 14.24 0.03
CA GLU A 194 -7.55 15.06 0.51
C GLU A 194 -8.90 14.34 0.35
N ASP A 195 -9.09 13.66 -0.78
CA ASP A 195 -10.32 12.94 -1.12
C ASP A 195 -10.40 11.54 -0.47
N PHE A 196 -9.32 11.06 0.15
CA PHE A 196 -9.32 9.73 0.73
C PHE A 196 -10.13 9.70 2.04
N PRO A 197 -10.91 8.65 2.29
CA PRO A 197 -11.74 8.53 3.48
C PRO A 197 -10.91 8.54 4.79
N SER A 198 -11.53 9.00 5.86
CA SER A 198 -10.96 8.84 7.20
C SER A 198 -10.82 7.37 7.57
N LYS A 199 -10.02 7.07 8.60
CA LYS A 199 -9.85 5.70 9.10
C LYS A 199 -11.18 5.04 9.50
N GLU A 200 -12.13 5.81 10.03
CA GLU A 200 -13.47 5.33 10.37
C GLU A 200 -14.28 4.99 9.12
N ALA A 201 -14.23 5.85 8.10
CA ALA A 201 -14.96 5.64 6.86
C ALA A 201 -14.39 4.45 6.06
N LEU A 202 -13.06 4.26 6.04
CA LEU A 202 -12.47 3.06 5.43
C LEU A 202 -12.80 1.78 6.22
N THR A 203 -12.86 1.86 7.56
CA THR A 203 -13.33 0.76 8.40
C THR A 203 -14.72 0.29 8.00
N GLU A 204 -15.65 1.23 7.79
CA GLU A 204 -17.01 0.89 7.34
C GLU A 204 -17.03 0.30 5.91
N GLN A 205 -16.18 0.79 5.00
CA GLN A 205 -16.06 0.22 3.67
C GLN A 205 -15.55 -1.23 3.69
N LEU A 206 -14.60 -1.55 4.58
CA LEU A 206 -14.11 -2.91 4.79
C LEU A 206 -15.21 -3.83 5.34
N LYS A 207 -15.97 -3.38 6.34
CA LYS A 207 -17.14 -4.13 6.84
C LYS A 207 -18.19 -4.37 5.74
N GLN A 208 -18.51 -3.35 4.96
CA GLN A 208 -19.43 -3.47 3.81
C GLN A 208 -18.92 -4.42 2.73
N ALA A 209 -17.60 -4.58 2.59
CA ALA A 209 -17.00 -5.58 1.70
C ALA A 209 -17.14 -7.01 2.23
N GLY A 210 -17.46 -7.21 3.52
CA GLY A 210 -17.72 -8.51 4.14
C GLY A 210 -16.66 -8.96 5.15
N TYR A 211 -15.73 -8.09 5.54
CA TYR A 211 -14.78 -8.43 6.61
C TYR A 211 -15.49 -8.44 7.97
N GLU A 212 -15.28 -9.51 8.75
CA GLU A 212 -15.94 -9.73 10.05
C GLU A 212 -15.39 -8.78 11.11
N THR A 213 -14.08 -8.71 11.23
CA THR A 213 -13.40 -7.87 12.21
C THR A 213 -12.52 -6.84 11.51
N VAL A 214 -12.65 -5.57 11.87
CA VAL A 214 -11.81 -4.50 11.35
C VAL A 214 -11.31 -3.64 12.50
N LYS A 215 -9.98 -3.53 12.61
CA LYS A 215 -9.29 -2.64 13.55
C LYS A 215 -8.51 -1.59 12.79
N ALA A 216 -8.61 -0.32 13.19
CA ALA A 216 -7.84 0.77 12.61
C ALA A 216 -6.89 1.37 13.65
N THR A 217 -5.61 1.51 13.29
CA THR A 217 -4.58 2.14 14.12
C THR A 217 -4.02 3.36 13.40
N GLY A 218 -4.26 4.55 13.95
CA GLY A 218 -3.69 5.80 13.43
C GLY A 218 -2.20 5.89 13.75
N LEU A 219 -1.41 6.36 12.79
CA LEU A 219 0.02 6.61 12.95
C LEU A 219 0.30 8.08 12.65
N THR A 220 1.32 8.65 13.31
CA THR A 220 1.77 10.03 13.08
C THR A 220 0.59 11.02 13.06
N PHE A 221 -0.10 11.15 14.20
CA PHE A 221 -1.28 12.00 14.36
C PHE A 221 -2.43 11.68 13.37
N SER A 222 -2.59 10.41 13.04
CA SER A 222 -3.60 9.88 12.11
C SER A 222 -3.49 10.36 10.65
N ILE A 223 -2.37 10.96 10.22
CA ILE A 223 -2.14 11.26 8.79
C ILE A 223 -2.03 9.98 7.95
N VAL A 224 -1.68 8.87 8.59
CA VAL A 224 -1.65 7.52 8.05
C VAL A 224 -2.34 6.58 9.02
N ALA A 225 -3.03 5.58 8.53
CA ALA A 225 -3.62 4.52 9.34
C ALA A 225 -3.30 3.13 8.80
N ILE A 226 -3.18 2.16 9.70
CA ILE A 226 -3.18 0.74 9.35
C ILE A 226 -4.54 0.16 9.72
N HIS A 227 -5.22 -0.42 8.73
CA HIS A 227 -6.41 -1.23 8.94
C HIS A 227 -6.02 -2.70 8.89
N GLU A 228 -6.35 -3.43 9.93
CA GLU A 228 -6.31 -4.89 9.99
C GLU A 228 -7.75 -5.40 9.88
N ALA A 229 -8.03 -6.12 8.80
CA ALA A 229 -9.36 -6.64 8.50
C ALA A 229 -9.30 -8.16 8.33
N GLN A 230 -10.18 -8.90 9.02
CA GLN A 230 -10.18 -10.37 9.04
C GLN A 230 -11.41 -10.92 8.34
N LYS A 231 -11.20 -11.97 7.53
CA LYS A 231 -12.26 -12.79 6.96
C LYS A 231 -12.81 -13.74 8.03
N ALA A 232 -14.14 -13.97 8.04
CA ALA A 232 -14.81 -14.96 8.87
C ALA A 232 -14.24 -16.37 8.73
#